data_f2b50beb95a428f86d383b6683f854b2
#
_entry.id   f2b50beb95a428f86d383b6683f854b2
#
_cell.length_a   1.000
_cell.length_b   1.000
_cell.length_c   1.000
_cell.angle_alpha   90.00
_cell.angle_beta   90.00
_cell.angle_gamma   90.00
#
_symmetry.space_group_name_H-M   'P 1'
#
loop_
_entity.id
_entity.type
_entity.pdbx_description
1 polymer ?
#
loop_
_entity_poly.entity_id
_entity_poly.type
_entity_poly.pdbx_seq_one_letter_code
_entity_poly.pdbx_strand_id
1 'polypeptide(L)'
;MKKILALILALLMVLSLTACGGKTAEPAPAAKEEAAAAPEAAADEADDFHIEIKFSNVFQPEEMNGKASEMLAQMITERTDGHVSVTYYGQNQLDCYGDSVAQANMGANWMGLEEPSLFADYVGDCAVLIGPMLYSSNEEYNYVMDSDIVAEIKDRLAAEHNIKVLDTHYSFGFRSVCTNKVVKTPADLNGMILRATSSALFAKTLECLGATPQAMGFTEAISAMSNGVVQGYEGSVSTHKDTGVYEFIHNVALTNHLIATRWLFISNNVWEQIPAKYQQIIEECAYECGVWEQNAVADSEAEMIAFLEENGTSYNDVDLDAFTAACEPVYDWIVEQYKADPALRGKLVSLVQEYRANNG
;
A
#
# COMPACT_ATOMS: atom_id res chain seq x y z
N MET A 1 45.00 -16.01 9.15
CA MET A 1 46.03 -16.39 8.19
C MET A 1 45.43 -16.18 6.81
N LYS A 2 45.70 -15.04 6.27
CA LYS A 2 46.63 -14.75 5.18
C LYS A 2 46.26 -15.48 3.89
N LYS A 3 45.74 -14.70 2.94
CA LYS A 3 46.24 -14.44 1.57
C LYS A 3 46.01 -15.54 0.54
N ILE A 4 45.44 -15.15 -0.59
CA ILE A 4 46.03 -15.04 -1.94
C ILE A 4 44.85 -14.66 -2.85
N LEU A 5 44.64 -13.53 -3.35
CA LEU A 5 45.28 -12.54 -4.22
C LEU A 5 45.63 -13.04 -5.64
N ALA A 6 45.00 -12.38 -6.55
CA ALA A 6 45.49 -11.79 -7.80
C ALA A 6 45.47 -12.60 -9.11
N LEU A 7 44.92 -11.90 -10.07
CA LEU A 7 45.38 -11.69 -11.46
C LEU A 7 45.48 -12.88 -12.41
N ILE A 8 44.77 -12.78 -13.54
CA ILE A 8 45.42 -12.82 -14.87
C ILE A 8 44.63 -11.89 -15.82
N LEU A 9 45.35 -10.85 -16.18
CA LEU A 9 45.16 -9.98 -17.35
C LEU A 9 46.10 -10.45 -18.43
N ALA A 10 45.82 -10.19 -19.67
CA ALA A 10 46.65 -10.16 -20.87
C ALA A 10 46.35 -11.21 -21.93
N LEU A 11 45.83 -10.75 -23.03
CA LEU A 11 46.54 -10.37 -24.26
C LEU A 11 47.02 -11.56 -25.10
N LEU A 12 46.44 -11.68 -26.30
CA LEU A 12 47.21 -12.08 -27.48
C LEU A 12 46.46 -11.69 -28.76
N MET A 13 46.98 -10.62 -29.40
CA MET A 13 46.90 -10.41 -30.86
C MET A 13 47.89 -11.35 -31.53
N VAL A 14 47.53 -12.00 -32.60
CA VAL A 14 48.45 -12.32 -33.69
C VAL A 14 47.71 -12.35 -35.05
N LEU A 15 48.26 -11.57 -35.95
CA LEU A 15 47.97 -11.54 -37.37
C LEU A 15 48.34 -12.85 -38.08
N SER A 16 47.62 -13.18 -39.16
CA SER A 16 48.25 -13.76 -40.34
C SER A 16 47.50 -13.40 -41.63
N LEU A 17 48.23 -12.72 -42.50
CA LEU A 17 47.93 -12.50 -43.94
C LEU A 17 48.19 -13.74 -44.77
N THR A 18 47.39 -13.94 -45.83
CA THR A 18 47.81 -14.24 -47.23
C THR A 18 46.55 -14.54 -48.03
N ALA A 19 46.18 -13.83 -48.99
CA ALA A 19 46.61 -13.47 -50.35
C ALA A 19 45.92 -14.33 -51.42
N CYS A 20 45.37 -13.59 -52.33
CA CYS A 20 45.21 -13.80 -53.79
C CYS A 20 43.84 -14.16 -54.37
N GLY A 21 43.35 -13.25 -55.26
CA GLY A 21 42.76 -13.61 -56.52
C GLY A 21 41.46 -12.96 -56.92
N GLY A 22 41.52 -11.71 -57.37
CA GLY A 22 40.93 -11.09 -58.57
C GLY A 22 39.47 -11.26 -58.96
N LYS A 23 38.69 -10.21 -59.00
CA LYS A 23 38.15 -9.55 -60.20
C LYS A 23 37.24 -8.38 -59.83
N THR A 24 37.49 -7.27 -60.53
CA THR A 24 36.78 -6.01 -60.50
C THR A 24 35.30 -6.07 -60.77
N ALA A 25 34.50 -5.33 -59.95
CA ALA A 25 33.23 -4.74 -60.33
C ALA A 25 33.04 -3.44 -59.57
N GLU A 26 32.55 -2.45 -60.28
CA GLU A 26 32.39 -1.03 -59.99
C GLU A 26 31.50 -0.71 -58.81
N PRO A 27 31.71 0.39 -58.05
CA PRO A 27 31.01 0.69 -56.82
C PRO A 27 29.69 1.42 -57.06
N ALA A 28 28.60 0.92 -56.45
CA ALA A 28 27.35 1.66 -56.25
C ALA A 28 27.44 2.57 -55.02
N PRO A 29 26.71 3.70 -54.96
CA PRO A 29 26.96 4.78 -54.00
C PRO A 29 26.52 4.42 -52.59
N ALA A 30 27.35 4.77 -51.63
CA ALA A 30 27.13 4.63 -50.20
C ALA A 30 25.88 5.39 -49.74
N ALA A 31 24.93 4.68 -49.17
CA ALA A 31 23.90 5.28 -48.31
C ALA A 31 24.57 5.74 -47.02
N LYS A 32 24.42 7.03 -46.72
CA LYS A 32 24.78 7.59 -45.43
C LYS A 32 23.85 7.00 -44.40
N GLU A 33 24.38 6.21 -43.51
CA GLU A 33 23.77 5.86 -42.24
C GLU A 33 23.75 7.12 -41.38
N GLU A 34 22.59 7.72 -41.23
CA GLU A 34 22.31 8.82 -40.31
C GLU A 34 22.30 8.21 -38.91
N ALA A 35 23.42 8.42 -38.21
CA ALA A 35 23.48 8.07 -36.80
C ALA A 35 22.42 8.92 -36.06
N ALA A 36 21.39 8.26 -35.55
CA ALA A 36 20.45 8.89 -34.66
C ALA A 36 21.21 9.36 -33.42
N ALA A 37 21.33 10.69 -33.28
CA ALA A 37 21.82 11.31 -32.06
C ALA A 37 20.90 10.95 -30.92
N ALA A 38 21.45 10.30 -29.91
CA ALA A 38 20.78 10.15 -28.62
C ALA A 38 20.47 11.55 -28.05
N PRO A 39 19.35 11.72 -27.34
CA PRO A 39 19.01 13.03 -26.78
C PRO A 39 19.94 13.34 -25.59
N GLU A 40 20.92 14.16 -25.84
CA GLU A 40 21.85 14.73 -24.84
C GLU A 40 21.19 15.85 -23.99
N ALA A 41 19.88 16.14 -24.21
CA ALA A 41 19.20 17.27 -23.58
C ALA A 41 18.52 16.95 -22.23
N ALA A 42 18.48 15.68 -21.80
CA ALA A 42 17.79 15.31 -20.55
C ALA A 42 18.68 15.38 -19.28
N ALA A 43 19.98 15.51 -19.41
CA ALA A 43 20.92 15.50 -18.28
C ALA A 43 21.05 16.87 -17.58
N ASP A 44 21.00 17.97 -18.33
CA ASP A 44 21.22 19.34 -17.78
C ASP A 44 19.96 19.87 -17.03
N GLU A 45 18.75 19.52 -17.45
CA GLU A 45 17.51 19.98 -16.78
C GLU A 45 17.29 19.31 -15.42
N ALA A 46 17.89 18.15 -15.17
CA ALA A 46 17.70 17.38 -13.94
C ALA A 46 18.59 17.89 -12.79
N ASP A 47 19.68 18.57 -13.05
CA ASP A 47 20.61 19.04 -12.01
C ASP A 47 20.12 20.32 -11.32
N ASP A 48 19.30 21.14 -11.99
CA ASP A 48 18.69 22.34 -11.39
C ASP A 48 17.28 22.08 -10.79
N PHE A 49 16.76 20.86 -10.95
CA PHE A 49 15.42 20.52 -10.42
C PHE A 49 15.44 20.36 -8.90
N HIS A 50 14.53 21.04 -8.22
CA HIS A 50 14.27 20.88 -6.79
C HIS A 50 12.80 20.96 -6.49
N ILE A 51 12.31 20.05 -5.65
CA ILE A 51 10.93 20.05 -5.17
C ILE A 51 10.85 19.61 -3.70
N GLU A 52 9.98 20.28 -2.94
CA GLU A 52 9.63 19.88 -1.57
C GLU A 52 8.25 19.25 -1.56
N ILE A 53 8.12 18.05 -0.99
CA ILE A 53 6.89 17.28 -0.88
C ILE A 53 6.56 17.08 0.60
N LYS A 54 5.32 17.35 0.99
CA LYS A 54 4.79 16.99 2.30
C LYS A 54 4.25 15.58 2.24
N PHE A 55 4.66 14.72 3.16
CA PHE A 55 4.16 13.37 3.31
C PHE A 55 3.44 13.24 4.64
N SER A 56 2.15 12.87 4.63
CA SER A 56 1.34 12.81 5.85
C SER A 56 0.61 11.48 5.99
N ASN A 57 0.44 11.05 7.25
CA ASN A 57 -0.46 9.97 7.66
C ASN A 57 -0.77 10.03 9.16
N VAL A 58 -1.57 9.08 9.65
CA VAL A 58 -2.04 9.05 11.05
C VAL A 58 -1.16 8.28 12.02
N PHE A 59 -0.16 7.54 11.52
CA PHE A 59 0.57 6.54 12.29
C PHE A 59 1.48 7.14 13.34
N GLN A 60 1.58 6.42 14.48
CA GLN A 60 2.52 6.73 15.55
C GLN A 60 3.94 6.31 15.14
N PRO A 61 4.99 6.94 15.72
CA PRO A 61 6.38 6.57 15.37
C PRO A 61 6.74 5.11 15.69
N GLU A 62 6.04 4.49 16.63
CA GLU A 62 6.25 3.10 17.05
C GLU A 62 5.62 2.10 16.07
N GLU A 63 4.57 2.48 15.36
CA GLU A 63 3.90 1.64 14.37
C GLU A 63 4.80 1.40 13.15
N MET A 64 4.72 0.21 12.55
CA MET A 64 5.56 -0.12 11.38
C MET A 64 5.29 0.81 10.19
N ASN A 65 4.04 1.22 9.97
CA ASN A 65 3.71 2.25 8.97
C ASN A 65 4.35 3.61 9.25
N GLY A 66 4.45 4.02 10.53
CA GLY A 66 5.15 5.23 10.94
C GLY A 66 6.64 5.17 10.60
N LYS A 67 7.29 4.07 10.99
CA LYS A 67 8.70 3.80 10.70
C LYS A 67 8.99 3.72 9.20
N ALA A 68 8.14 3.00 8.44
CA ALA A 68 8.27 2.90 6.99
C ALA A 68 8.13 4.27 6.31
N SER A 69 7.22 5.11 6.80
CA SER A 69 7.01 6.45 6.26
C SER A 69 8.19 7.39 6.51
N GLU A 70 8.76 7.35 7.72
CA GLU A 70 9.98 8.13 8.04
C GLU A 70 11.18 7.65 7.20
N MET A 71 11.36 6.33 7.11
CA MET A 71 12.40 5.71 6.29
C MET A 71 12.24 6.10 4.81
N LEU A 72 11.04 6.04 4.24
CA LEU A 72 10.75 6.42 2.87
C LEU A 72 11.14 7.88 2.60
N ALA A 73 10.70 8.81 3.45
CA ALA A 73 10.99 10.23 3.31
C ALA A 73 12.51 10.50 3.32
N GLN A 74 13.24 9.84 4.23
CA GLN A 74 14.68 9.91 4.32
C GLN A 74 15.35 9.32 3.07
N MET A 75 14.96 8.10 2.64
CA MET A 75 15.54 7.42 1.49
C MET A 75 15.36 8.21 0.19
N ILE A 76 14.16 8.77 -0.06
CA ILE A 76 13.93 9.60 -1.25
C ILE A 76 14.84 10.81 -1.21
N THR A 77 14.89 11.53 -0.09
CA THR A 77 15.70 12.75 0.04
C THR A 77 17.20 12.45 -0.15
N GLU A 78 17.72 11.40 0.46
CA GLU A 78 19.12 11.00 0.35
C GLU A 78 19.49 10.48 -1.04
N ARG A 79 18.69 9.57 -1.62
CA ARG A 79 19.00 8.96 -2.92
C ARG A 79 18.82 9.91 -4.11
N THR A 80 18.09 11.01 -3.91
CA THR A 80 17.97 12.07 -4.90
C THR A 80 18.92 13.24 -4.64
N ASP A 81 19.89 13.12 -3.73
CA ASP A 81 20.81 14.18 -3.31
C ASP A 81 20.08 15.48 -2.93
N GLY A 82 18.86 15.39 -2.38
CA GLY A 82 18.02 16.52 -1.98
C GLY A 82 17.25 17.20 -3.13
N HIS A 83 17.36 16.70 -4.37
CA HIS A 83 16.57 17.21 -5.50
C HIS A 83 15.05 16.97 -5.31
N VAL A 84 14.68 15.87 -4.67
CA VAL A 84 13.34 15.64 -4.17
C VAL A 84 13.42 15.54 -2.65
N SER A 85 12.99 16.58 -1.95
CA SER A 85 12.97 16.64 -0.49
C SER A 85 11.58 16.24 0.03
N VAL A 86 11.50 15.22 0.86
CA VAL A 86 10.25 14.75 1.47
C VAL A 86 10.27 15.02 2.96
N THR A 87 9.31 15.80 3.45
CA THR A 87 9.13 16.05 4.89
C THR A 87 7.94 15.24 5.39
N TYR A 88 8.19 14.31 6.31
CA TYR A 88 7.16 13.45 6.90
C TYR A 88 6.48 14.10 8.11
N TYR A 89 5.15 13.97 8.17
CA TYR A 89 4.26 14.44 9.21
C TYR A 89 3.35 13.31 9.66
N GLY A 90 3.73 12.57 10.68
CA GLY A 90 2.92 11.50 11.28
C GLY A 90 1.87 12.04 12.26
N GLN A 91 1.14 11.11 12.91
CA GLN A 91 0.25 11.41 14.04
C GLN A 91 -0.87 12.42 13.72
N ASN A 92 -1.34 12.47 12.48
CA ASN A 92 -2.37 13.43 12.05
C ASN A 92 -1.95 14.91 12.26
N GLN A 93 -0.66 15.22 12.09
CA GLN A 93 -0.16 16.60 12.20
C GLN A 93 -0.61 17.47 11.02
N LEU A 94 -0.86 16.87 9.87
CA LEU A 94 -1.46 17.46 8.68
C LEU A 94 -2.67 16.62 8.23
N ASP A 95 -3.26 16.98 7.10
CA ASP A 95 -4.42 16.28 6.55
C ASP A 95 -4.13 14.78 6.37
N CYS A 96 -5.10 13.96 6.77
CA CYS A 96 -5.06 12.51 6.70
C CYS A 96 -6.40 11.98 6.16
N TYR A 97 -6.47 10.69 5.89
CA TYR A 97 -7.66 10.03 5.35
C TYR A 97 -8.12 10.66 4.02
N GLY A 98 -9.41 10.88 3.83
CA GLY A 98 -9.97 11.48 2.62
C GLY A 98 -9.42 12.88 2.32
N ASP A 99 -9.10 13.67 3.35
CA ASP A 99 -8.52 15.00 3.17
C ASP A 99 -7.10 14.93 2.60
N SER A 100 -6.30 13.92 2.97
CA SER A 100 -5.00 13.63 2.36
C SER A 100 -5.13 13.30 0.87
N VAL A 101 -6.10 12.45 0.51
CA VAL A 101 -6.40 12.13 -0.90
C VAL A 101 -6.85 13.38 -1.67
N ALA A 102 -7.65 14.24 -1.04
CA ALA A 102 -8.08 15.50 -1.63
C ALA A 102 -6.91 16.47 -1.89
N GLN A 103 -5.88 16.51 -1.04
CA GLN A 103 -4.67 17.31 -1.28
C GLN A 103 -3.97 16.90 -2.59
N ALA A 104 -3.83 15.58 -2.83
CA ALA A 104 -3.26 15.10 -4.08
C ALA A 104 -4.15 15.44 -5.28
N ASN A 105 -5.46 15.22 -5.18
CA ASN A 105 -6.41 15.56 -6.24
C ASN A 105 -6.36 17.05 -6.63
N MET A 106 -6.19 17.94 -5.66
CA MET A 106 -6.05 19.40 -5.89
C MET A 106 -4.69 19.81 -6.47
N GLY A 107 -3.71 18.90 -6.56
CA GLY A 107 -2.40 19.17 -7.13
C GLY A 107 -1.41 19.81 -6.15
N ALA A 108 -1.59 19.63 -4.85
CA ALA A 108 -0.61 20.06 -3.87
C ALA A 108 0.70 19.25 -4.00
N ASN A 109 1.82 19.81 -3.53
CA ASN A 109 3.07 19.04 -3.37
C ASN A 109 2.90 18.05 -2.20
N TRP A 110 2.17 16.98 -2.46
CA TRP A 110 1.62 16.09 -1.46
C TRP A 110 1.84 14.62 -1.78
N MET A 111 2.25 13.90 -0.76
CA MET A 111 2.32 12.44 -0.72
C MET A 111 1.49 11.96 0.48
N GLY A 112 0.81 10.85 0.34
CA GLY A 112 0.00 10.27 1.41
C GLY A 112 0.12 8.74 1.43
N LEU A 113 -0.28 8.15 2.56
CA LEU A 113 -0.33 6.71 2.77
C LEU A 113 -1.69 6.36 3.35
N GLU A 114 -2.65 5.98 2.47
CA GLU A 114 -4.06 5.83 2.84
C GLU A 114 -4.68 4.54 2.32
N GLU A 115 -5.76 4.11 2.95
CA GLU A 115 -6.47 2.88 2.56
C GLU A 115 -7.21 3.04 1.22
N PRO A 116 -7.26 1.99 0.38
CA PRO A 116 -7.84 2.06 -0.97
C PRO A 116 -9.29 2.55 -1.03
N SER A 117 -10.12 2.28 0.00
CA SER A 117 -11.52 2.73 0.01
C SER A 117 -11.71 4.25 0.06
N LEU A 118 -10.68 5.01 0.50
CA LEU A 118 -10.73 6.47 0.50
C LEU A 118 -10.57 7.09 -0.90
N PHE A 119 -10.14 6.30 -1.86
CA PHE A 119 -10.09 6.69 -3.27
C PHE A 119 -11.40 6.39 -4.01
N ALA A 120 -12.35 5.71 -3.36
CA ALA A 120 -13.59 5.27 -3.99
C ALA A 120 -14.53 6.44 -4.37
N ASP A 121 -14.41 7.60 -3.73
CA ASP A 121 -15.12 8.81 -4.12
C ASP A 121 -14.66 9.36 -5.49
N TYR A 122 -13.49 8.93 -5.94
CA TYR A 122 -12.89 9.26 -7.24
C TYR A 122 -13.09 8.13 -8.25
N VAL A 123 -12.65 6.91 -7.89
CA VAL A 123 -12.82 5.70 -8.71
C VAL A 123 -13.45 4.62 -7.84
N GLY A 124 -14.76 4.40 -8.00
CA GLY A 124 -15.55 3.54 -7.12
C GLY A 124 -15.02 2.11 -6.96
N ASP A 125 -14.33 1.62 -7.99
CA ASP A 125 -13.72 0.29 -8.02
C ASP A 125 -12.68 0.08 -6.89
N CYS A 126 -12.06 1.15 -6.39
CA CYS A 126 -11.11 1.08 -5.28
C CYS A 126 -11.69 0.48 -4.00
N ALA A 127 -12.99 0.68 -3.72
CA ALA A 127 -13.64 0.07 -2.56
C ALA A 127 -13.78 -1.46 -2.70
N VAL A 128 -13.94 -1.98 -3.93
CA VAL A 128 -14.05 -3.41 -4.17
C VAL A 128 -12.75 -4.13 -3.89
N LEU A 129 -11.60 -3.47 -4.16
CA LEU A 129 -10.26 -4.04 -4.00
C LEU A 129 -9.94 -4.46 -2.57
N ILE A 130 -10.57 -3.83 -1.58
CA ILE A 130 -10.44 -4.19 -0.17
C ILE A 130 -11.78 -4.54 0.46
N GLY A 131 -12.72 -5.03 -0.34
CA GLY A 131 -13.99 -5.53 0.17
C GLY A 131 -13.80 -6.65 1.19
N PRO A 132 -14.72 -6.81 2.16
CA PRO A 132 -14.56 -7.77 3.23
C PRO A 132 -14.53 -9.22 2.75
N MET A 133 -13.74 -10.07 3.43
CA MET A 133 -13.58 -11.51 3.16
C MET A 133 -13.02 -11.85 1.78
N LEU A 134 -12.29 -10.93 1.16
CA LEU A 134 -11.73 -11.15 -0.20
C LEU A 134 -10.40 -11.91 -0.17
N TYR A 135 -9.54 -11.62 0.79
CA TYR A 135 -8.18 -12.18 0.90
C TYR A 135 -8.01 -12.96 2.19
N SER A 136 -7.09 -13.92 2.19
CA SER A 136 -6.65 -14.68 3.35
C SER A 136 -5.14 -14.58 3.61
N SER A 137 -4.37 -13.95 2.70
CA SER A 137 -2.94 -13.67 2.91
C SER A 137 -2.50 -12.39 2.19
N ASN A 138 -1.33 -11.86 2.57
CA ASN A 138 -0.71 -10.73 1.89
C ASN A 138 -0.32 -11.08 0.44
N GLU A 139 0.08 -12.34 0.20
CA GLU A 139 0.47 -12.79 -1.13
C GLU A 139 -0.73 -12.81 -2.09
N GLU A 140 -1.92 -13.19 -1.62
CA GLU A 140 -3.15 -13.09 -2.42
C GLU A 140 -3.47 -11.64 -2.77
N TYR A 141 -3.34 -10.74 -1.80
CA TYR A 141 -3.53 -9.31 -2.02
C TYR A 141 -2.52 -8.76 -3.02
N ASN A 142 -1.23 -9.02 -2.82
CA ASN A 142 -0.17 -8.55 -3.70
C ASN A 142 -0.36 -9.05 -5.14
N TYR A 143 -0.70 -10.34 -5.31
CA TYR A 143 -0.99 -10.92 -6.62
C TYR A 143 -2.11 -10.18 -7.36
N VAL A 144 -3.16 -9.79 -6.63
CA VAL A 144 -4.25 -9.00 -7.20
C VAL A 144 -3.80 -7.56 -7.48
N MET A 145 -3.03 -6.91 -6.58
CA MET A 145 -2.56 -5.54 -6.76
C MET A 145 -1.61 -5.38 -7.95
N ASP A 146 -0.88 -6.44 -8.32
CA ASP A 146 0.02 -6.48 -9.48
C ASP A 146 -0.69 -6.82 -10.80
N SER A 147 -2.02 -7.04 -10.78
CA SER A 147 -2.80 -7.37 -11.96
C SER A 147 -3.08 -6.18 -12.88
N ASP A 148 -3.31 -6.48 -14.17
CA ASP A 148 -3.75 -5.48 -15.17
C ASP A 148 -5.04 -4.76 -14.75
N ILE A 149 -5.93 -5.45 -14.03
CA ILE A 149 -7.19 -4.86 -13.52
C ILE A 149 -6.89 -3.70 -12.57
N VAL A 150 -5.94 -3.87 -11.65
CA VAL A 150 -5.58 -2.83 -10.69
C VAL A 150 -4.72 -1.76 -11.36
N ALA A 151 -3.87 -2.12 -12.33
CA ALA A 151 -3.15 -1.16 -13.13
C ALA A 151 -4.11 -0.16 -13.83
N GLU A 152 -5.18 -0.66 -14.45
CA GLU A 152 -6.21 0.18 -15.09
C GLU A 152 -6.91 1.11 -14.08
N ILE A 153 -7.20 0.64 -12.88
CA ILE A 153 -7.80 1.47 -11.80
C ILE A 153 -6.82 2.57 -11.36
N LYS A 154 -5.53 2.25 -11.19
CA LYS A 154 -4.48 3.23 -10.86
C LYS A 154 -4.30 4.27 -11.96
N ASP A 155 -4.35 3.87 -13.22
CA ASP A 155 -4.26 4.77 -14.37
C ASP A 155 -5.45 5.74 -14.44
N ARG A 156 -6.66 5.27 -14.13
CA ARG A 156 -7.85 6.15 -14.02
C ARG A 156 -7.72 7.16 -12.90
N LEU A 157 -7.22 6.78 -11.72
CA LEU A 157 -6.95 7.70 -10.62
C LEU A 157 -5.96 8.80 -11.04
N ALA A 158 -4.91 8.45 -11.76
CA ALA A 158 -3.91 9.41 -12.23
C ALA A 158 -4.49 10.34 -13.32
N ALA A 159 -5.11 9.77 -14.35
CA ALA A 159 -5.56 10.52 -15.52
C ALA A 159 -6.80 11.37 -15.27
N GLU A 160 -7.76 10.89 -14.47
CA GLU A 160 -9.04 11.56 -14.27
C GLU A 160 -9.08 12.39 -12.99
N HIS A 161 -8.26 12.02 -11.98
CA HIS A 161 -8.35 12.59 -10.63
C HIS A 161 -7.01 13.07 -10.06
N ASN A 162 -5.96 13.15 -10.88
CA ASN A 162 -4.66 13.68 -10.45
C ASN A 162 -4.03 12.97 -9.26
N ILE A 163 -4.31 11.68 -9.08
CA ILE A 163 -3.81 10.85 -7.98
C ILE A 163 -2.96 9.71 -8.56
N LYS A 164 -1.64 9.82 -8.46
CA LYS A 164 -0.70 8.77 -8.86
C LYS A 164 -0.44 7.83 -7.69
N VAL A 165 -0.84 6.58 -7.79
CA VAL A 165 -0.46 5.53 -6.83
C VAL A 165 0.95 5.04 -7.18
N LEU A 166 1.85 5.11 -6.20
CA LEU A 166 3.27 4.73 -6.34
C LEU A 166 3.50 3.28 -5.94
N ASP A 167 2.89 2.85 -4.83
CA ASP A 167 3.03 1.49 -4.32
C ASP A 167 1.78 1.02 -3.57
N THR A 168 1.57 -0.29 -3.53
CA THR A 168 0.41 -0.94 -2.90
C THR A 168 0.79 -2.02 -1.88
N HIS A 169 2.10 -2.22 -1.61
CA HIS A 169 2.62 -3.32 -0.77
C HIS A 169 2.63 -3.02 0.73
N TYR A 170 2.19 -1.83 1.15
CA TYR A 170 2.07 -1.52 2.58
C TYR A 170 0.90 -2.29 3.19
N SER A 171 1.19 -3.25 4.07
CA SER A 171 0.19 -4.06 4.75
C SER A 171 0.65 -4.41 6.16
N PHE A 172 -0.22 -4.15 7.13
CA PHE A 172 0.02 -4.42 8.55
C PHE A 172 -0.92 -5.50 9.11
N GLY A 173 -1.19 -6.52 8.28
CA GLY A 173 -1.90 -7.74 8.63
C GLY A 173 -3.40 -7.68 8.36
N PHE A 174 -4.15 -8.55 9.04
CA PHE A 174 -5.60 -8.63 8.90
C PHE A 174 -6.32 -7.96 10.07
N ARG A 175 -7.47 -7.41 9.77
CA ARG A 175 -8.31 -6.70 10.74
C ARG A 175 -9.36 -7.63 11.31
N SER A 176 -9.41 -7.65 12.61
CA SER A 176 -10.38 -8.40 13.40
C SER A 176 -11.21 -7.47 14.28
N VAL A 177 -12.35 -7.95 14.77
CA VAL A 177 -13.20 -7.19 15.69
C VAL A 177 -12.61 -7.27 17.09
N CYS A 178 -12.26 -6.11 17.66
CA CYS A 178 -11.64 -5.95 18.97
C CYS A 178 -12.64 -5.28 19.92
N THR A 179 -12.99 -5.92 21.04
CA THR A 179 -14.09 -5.50 21.91
C THR A 179 -13.81 -5.71 23.39
N ASN A 180 -14.62 -5.07 24.25
CA ASN A 180 -14.55 -5.22 25.70
C ASN A 180 -15.28 -6.48 26.23
N LYS A 181 -15.90 -7.28 25.35
CA LYS A 181 -16.52 -8.57 25.68
C LYS A 181 -16.28 -9.59 24.58
N VAL A 182 -16.42 -10.87 24.89
CA VAL A 182 -16.28 -11.97 23.93
C VAL A 182 -17.35 -11.85 22.83
N VAL A 183 -16.92 -11.96 21.59
CA VAL A 183 -17.73 -12.00 20.36
C VAL A 183 -17.40 -13.28 19.61
N LYS A 184 -18.42 -14.07 19.25
CA LYS A 184 -18.28 -15.33 18.49
C LYS A 184 -19.12 -15.36 17.22
N THR A 185 -20.20 -14.59 17.19
CA THR A 185 -21.12 -14.50 16.07
C THR A 185 -21.48 -13.04 15.80
N PRO A 186 -21.96 -12.68 14.60
CA PRO A 186 -22.46 -11.33 14.32
C PRO A 186 -23.55 -10.87 15.31
N ALA A 187 -24.38 -11.79 15.82
CA ALA A 187 -25.42 -11.45 16.78
C ALA A 187 -24.87 -10.89 18.11
N ASP A 188 -23.65 -11.26 18.50
CA ASP A 188 -23.01 -10.76 19.72
C ASP A 188 -22.63 -9.27 19.63
N LEU A 189 -22.57 -8.72 18.41
CA LEU A 189 -22.30 -7.31 18.15
C LEU A 189 -23.53 -6.42 18.25
N ASN A 190 -24.73 -7.00 18.30
CA ASN A 190 -25.95 -6.22 18.38
C ASN A 190 -25.97 -5.30 19.62
N GLY A 191 -26.19 -4.01 19.37
CA GLY A 191 -26.22 -2.98 20.40
C GLY A 191 -24.85 -2.51 20.88
N MET A 192 -23.75 -2.98 20.29
CA MET A 192 -22.42 -2.43 20.53
C MET A 192 -22.14 -1.25 19.61
N ILE A 193 -21.61 -0.21 20.18
CA ILE A 193 -21.07 0.92 19.41
C ILE A 193 -19.58 0.66 19.21
N LEU A 194 -19.15 0.49 17.96
CA LEU A 194 -17.75 0.27 17.61
C LEU A 194 -17.20 1.43 16.80
N ARG A 195 -15.95 1.78 17.05
CA ARG A 195 -15.27 2.75 16.23
C ARG A 195 -15.07 2.19 14.81
N ALA A 196 -15.41 2.98 13.82
CA ALA A 196 -15.00 2.80 12.44
C ALA A 196 -13.93 3.84 12.06
N THR A 197 -13.16 3.57 11.00
CA THR A 197 -12.34 4.60 10.35
C THR A 197 -13.26 5.66 9.72
N SER A 198 -12.72 6.73 9.15
CA SER A 198 -13.48 7.71 8.40
C SER A 198 -14.00 7.17 7.04
N SER A 199 -13.60 5.97 6.65
CA SER A 199 -14.12 5.32 5.44
C SER A 199 -15.51 4.75 5.64
N ALA A 200 -16.42 5.09 4.72
CA ALA A 200 -17.78 4.57 4.73
C ALA A 200 -17.84 3.04 4.51
N LEU A 201 -16.86 2.44 3.81
CA LEU A 201 -16.76 0.99 3.65
C LEU A 201 -16.61 0.27 4.98
N PHE A 202 -15.73 0.76 5.86
CA PHE A 202 -15.49 0.16 7.18
C PHE A 202 -16.71 0.33 8.09
N ALA A 203 -17.34 1.50 8.06
CA ALA A 203 -18.60 1.73 8.78
C ALA A 203 -19.69 0.78 8.29
N LYS A 204 -19.87 0.62 6.97
CA LYS A 204 -20.85 -0.29 6.38
C LYS A 204 -20.55 -1.75 6.71
N THR A 205 -19.28 -2.14 6.73
CA THR A 205 -18.87 -3.49 7.12
C THR A 205 -19.28 -3.77 8.58
N LEU A 206 -18.96 -2.88 9.52
CA LEU A 206 -19.37 -3.04 10.93
C LEU A 206 -20.89 -3.04 11.10
N GLU A 207 -21.63 -2.23 10.35
CA GLU A 207 -23.10 -2.24 10.33
C GLU A 207 -23.64 -3.63 9.90
N CYS A 208 -23.12 -4.17 8.79
CA CYS A 208 -23.50 -5.49 8.30
C CYS A 208 -23.15 -6.61 9.28
N LEU A 209 -22.06 -6.45 10.04
CA LEU A 209 -21.68 -7.37 11.13
C LEU A 209 -22.58 -7.23 12.37
N GLY A 210 -23.50 -6.27 12.43
CA GLY A 210 -24.47 -6.09 13.50
C GLY A 210 -24.12 -5.03 14.55
N ALA A 211 -22.97 -4.35 14.44
CA ALA A 211 -22.57 -3.27 15.32
C ALA A 211 -23.18 -1.92 14.88
N THR A 212 -23.16 -0.93 15.77
CA THR A 212 -23.42 0.47 15.43
C THR A 212 -22.08 1.17 15.21
N PRO A 213 -21.68 1.50 13.97
CA PRO A 213 -20.41 2.14 13.72
C PRO A 213 -20.44 3.60 14.14
N GLN A 214 -19.32 4.09 14.69
CA GLN A 214 -19.07 5.49 14.97
C GLN A 214 -17.74 5.88 14.31
N ALA A 215 -17.81 6.66 13.24
CA ALA A 215 -16.64 7.09 12.50
C ALA A 215 -15.86 8.17 13.28
N MET A 216 -14.57 7.95 13.47
CA MET A 216 -13.65 8.91 14.09
C MET A 216 -12.19 8.55 13.80
N GLY A 217 -11.29 9.55 13.89
CA GLY A 217 -9.85 9.34 13.86
C GLY A 217 -9.37 8.42 14.98
N PHE A 218 -8.25 7.69 14.76
CA PHE A 218 -7.81 6.69 15.74
C PHE A 218 -7.37 7.31 17.07
N THR A 219 -6.71 8.46 17.05
CA THR A 219 -6.30 9.19 18.26
C THR A 219 -7.50 9.56 19.15
N GLU A 220 -8.61 10.00 18.55
CA GLU A 220 -9.87 10.25 19.25
C GLU A 220 -10.48 8.94 19.78
N ALA A 221 -10.42 7.87 18.99
CA ALA A 221 -10.96 6.57 19.34
C ALA A 221 -10.32 5.97 20.60
N ILE A 222 -9.01 6.15 20.82
CA ILE A 222 -8.31 5.70 22.03
C ILE A 222 -9.00 6.29 23.26
N SER A 223 -9.25 7.59 23.26
CA SER A 223 -9.93 8.27 24.36
C SER A 223 -11.39 7.80 24.51
N ALA A 224 -12.10 7.62 23.41
CA ALA A 224 -13.49 7.15 23.39
C ALA A 224 -13.63 5.72 23.95
N MET A 225 -12.70 4.82 23.62
CA MET A 225 -12.65 3.45 24.14
C MET A 225 -12.30 3.42 25.62
N SER A 226 -11.26 4.16 26.04
CA SER A 226 -10.83 4.21 27.44
C SER A 226 -11.93 4.76 28.37
N ASN A 227 -12.78 5.65 27.88
CA ASN A 227 -13.94 6.20 28.60
C ASN A 227 -15.23 5.39 28.41
N GLY A 228 -15.21 4.28 27.65
CA GLY A 228 -16.37 3.43 27.38
C GLY A 228 -17.43 4.05 26.49
N VAL A 229 -17.15 5.12 25.77
CA VAL A 229 -18.06 5.75 24.80
C VAL A 229 -18.29 4.80 23.61
N VAL A 230 -17.24 4.14 23.16
CA VAL A 230 -17.31 3.02 22.22
C VAL A 230 -16.78 1.75 22.88
N GLN A 231 -17.35 0.60 22.57
CA GLN A 231 -17.06 -0.67 23.22
C GLN A 231 -15.98 -1.49 22.50
N GLY A 232 -15.37 -0.90 21.47
CA GLY A 232 -14.30 -1.54 20.69
C GLY A 232 -14.13 -0.90 19.32
N TYR A 233 -13.41 -1.59 18.48
CA TYR A 233 -13.08 -1.19 17.12
C TYR A 233 -12.79 -2.43 16.26
N GLU A 234 -12.46 -2.25 15.00
CA GLU A 234 -11.84 -3.26 14.17
C GLU A 234 -10.41 -2.84 13.81
N GLY A 235 -9.46 -3.78 13.86
CA GLY A 235 -8.05 -3.48 13.65
C GLY A 235 -7.15 -4.71 13.64
N SER A 236 -5.88 -4.50 13.30
CA SER A 236 -4.85 -5.53 13.26
C SER A 236 -4.21 -5.77 14.63
N VAL A 237 -3.46 -6.87 14.73
CA VAL A 237 -2.66 -7.22 15.92
C VAL A 237 -1.64 -6.11 16.24
N SER A 238 -0.95 -5.62 15.21
CA SER A 238 0.02 -4.53 15.39
C SER A 238 -0.63 -3.26 15.94
N THR A 239 -1.75 -2.81 15.37
CA THR A 239 -2.50 -1.66 15.88
C THR A 239 -2.92 -1.88 17.32
N HIS A 240 -3.40 -3.09 17.68
CA HIS A 240 -3.85 -3.40 19.04
C HIS A 240 -2.74 -3.24 20.07
N LYS A 241 -1.52 -3.66 19.73
CA LYS A 241 -0.33 -3.57 20.59
C LYS A 241 0.26 -2.15 20.60
N ASP A 242 0.60 -1.63 19.41
CA ASP A 242 1.46 -0.46 19.28
C ASP A 242 0.78 0.85 19.71
N THR A 243 -0.55 0.88 19.71
CA THR A 243 -1.34 2.03 20.18
C THR A 243 -1.78 1.93 21.65
N GLY A 244 -1.49 0.82 22.33
CA GLY A 244 -1.80 0.62 23.73
C GLY A 244 -3.28 0.37 24.04
N VAL A 245 -4.15 0.16 23.05
CA VAL A 245 -5.59 -0.07 23.27
C VAL A 245 -5.88 -1.39 23.98
N TYR A 246 -4.94 -2.35 23.99
CA TYR A 246 -5.04 -3.59 24.74
C TYR A 246 -5.21 -3.37 26.26
N GLU A 247 -4.85 -2.21 26.79
CA GLU A 247 -5.02 -1.88 28.21
C GLU A 247 -6.50 -1.81 28.64
N PHE A 248 -7.44 -1.61 27.69
CA PHE A 248 -8.87 -1.47 27.97
C PHE A 248 -9.79 -2.26 27.01
N ILE A 249 -9.26 -2.77 25.91
CA ILE A 249 -9.96 -3.67 24.96
C ILE A 249 -9.25 -5.02 24.98
N HIS A 250 -9.88 -6.04 25.55
CA HIS A 250 -9.23 -7.30 25.89
C HIS A 250 -9.65 -8.51 25.05
N ASN A 251 -10.62 -8.38 24.15
CA ASN A 251 -11.09 -9.51 23.35
C ASN A 251 -10.94 -9.21 21.86
N VAL A 252 -10.25 -10.10 21.17
CA VAL A 252 -10.10 -10.12 19.73
C VAL A 252 -10.89 -11.29 19.18
N ALA A 253 -11.94 -11.01 18.43
CA ALA A 253 -12.68 -12.01 17.66
C ALA A 253 -11.98 -12.17 16.31
N LEU A 254 -11.39 -13.33 16.05
CA LEU A 254 -10.54 -13.59 14.86
C LEU A 254 -11.37 -13.66 13.59
N THR A 255 -11.98 -12.56 13.22
CA THR A 255 -12.79 -12.44 12.01
C THR A 255 -11.97 -12.30 10.74
N ASN A 256 -10.77 -11.70 10.81
CA ASN A 256 -9.88 -11.41 9.68
C ASN A 256 -10.63 -10.90 8.45
N HIS A 257 -11.63 -10.05 8.69
CA HIS A 257 -12.65 -9.69 7.72
C HIS A 257 -12.17 -8.67 6.67
N LEU A 258 -11.07 -7.97 6.93
CA LEU A 258 -10.47 -7.00 6.01
C LEU A 258 -8.95 -7.10 6.08
N ILE A 259 -8.27 -6.85 4.95
CA ILE A 259 -6.83 -6.63 4.96
C ILE A 259 -6.53 -5.19 5.43
N ALA A 260 -5.54 -5.04 6.30
CA ALA A 260 -5.06 -3.75 6.76
C ALA A 260 -3.96 -3.25 5.83
N THR A 261 -4.33 -2.57 4.77
CA THR A 261 -3.40 -2.11 3.73
C THR A 261 -3.45 -0.62 3.55
N ARG A 262 -2.40 -0.08 2.92
CA ARG A 262 -2.28 1.31 2.50
C ARG A 262 -1.71 1.40 1.09
N TRP A 263 -2.15 2.41 0.37
CA TRP A 263 -1.58 2.82 -0.90
C TRP A 263 -0.75 4.08 -0.68
N LEU A 264 0.50 4.03 -1.10
CA LEU A 264 1.35 5.20 -1.20
C LEU A 264 0.99 5.94 -2.49
N PHE A 265 0.70 7.22 -2.38
CA PHE A 265 0.30 8.03 -3.53
C PHE A 265 0.88 9.45 -3.48
N ILE A 266 0.88 10.11 -4.63
CA ILE A 266 1.33 11.48 -4.84
C ILE A 266 0.37 12.21 -5.78
N SER A 267 0.35 13.54 -5.75
CA SER A 267 -0.30 14.33 -6.80
C SER A 267 0.32 14.02 -8.16
N ASN A 268 -0.48 13.63 -9.16
CA ASN A 268 0.03 13.30 -10.49
C ASN A 268 0.65 14.52 -11.19
N ASN A 269 0.10 15.73 -11.02
CA ASN A 269 0.70 16.96 -11.52
C ASN A 269 2.10 17.24 -10.94
N VAL A 270 2.35 16.82 -9.71
CA VAL A 270 3.66 16.90 -9.06
C VAL A 270 4.58 15.81 -9.64
N TRP A 271 4.06 14.60 -9.77
CA TRP A 271 4.78 13.47 -10.35
C TRP A 271 5.31 13.76 -11.75
N GLU A 272 4.47 14.32 -12.61
CA GLU A 272 4.83 14.67 -14.00
C GLU A 272 5.91 15.77 -14.11
N GLN A 273 6.13 16.57 -13.07
CA GLN A 273 7.20 17.57 -13.03
C GLN A 273 8.55 16.96 -12.61
N ILE A 274 8.54 15.81 -11.94
CA ILE A 274 9.75 15.16 -11.44
C ILE A 274 10.48 14.49 -12.62
N PRO A 275 11.78 14.78 -12.84
CA PRO A 275 12.56 14.11 -13.88
C PRO A 275 12.57 12.59 -13.76
N ALA A 276 12.51 11.87 -14.88
CA ALA A 276 12.38 10.42 -14.92
C ALA A 276 13.41 9.66 -14.05
N LYS A 277 14.65 10.17 -13.97
CA LYS A 277 15.68 9.57 -13.10
C LYS A 277 15.30 9.59 -11.62
N TYR A 278 14.61 10.63 -11.16
CA TYR A 278 14.15 10.73 -9.77
C TYR A 278 12.84 9.98 -9.56
N GLN A 279 11.97 9.94 -10.58
CA GLN A 279 10.76 9.10 -10.53
C GLN A 279 11.12 7.63 -10.27
N GLN A 280 12.11 7.10 -10.99
CA GLN A 280 12.60 5.73 -10.79
C GLN A 280 13.11 5.51 -9.35
N ILE A 281 13.89 6.44 -8.81
CA ILE A 281 14.39 6.36 -7.43
C ILE A 281 13.23 6.34 -6.42
N ILE A 282 12.21 7.18 -6.63
CA ILE A 282 11.04 7.24 -5.76
C ILE A 282 10.25 5.92 -5.80
N GLU A 283 10.03 5.35 -6.98
CA GLU A 283 9.33 4.06 -7.14
C GLU A 283 10.12 2.92 -6.48
N GLU A 284 11.44 2.88 -6.63
CA GLU A 284 12.31 1.91 -5.94
C GLU A 284 12.23 2.06 -4.42
N CYS A 285 12.32 3.29 -3.88
CA CYS A 285 12.18 3.56 -2.45
C CYS A 285 10.78 3.17 -1.93
N ALA A 286 9.73 3.47 -2.69
CA ALA A 286 8.34 3.15 -2.33
C ALA A 286 8.15 1.64 -2.17
N TYR A 287 8.59 0.86 -3.16
CA TYR A 287 8.52 -0.59 -3.14
C TYR A 287 9.37 -1.20 -2.01
N GLU A 288 10.64 -0.77 -1.86
CA GLU A 288 11.53 -1.25 -0.81
C GLU A 288 10.93 -1.03 0.58
N CYS A 289 10.35 0.14 0.84
CA CYS A 289 9.72 0.47 2.12
C CYS A 289 8.42 -0.31 2.36
N GLY A 290 7.57 -0.49 1.34
CA GLY A 290 6.34 -1.27 1.45
C GLY A 290 6.63 -2.74 1.75
N VAL A 291 7.54 -3.36 1.01
CA VAL A 291 7.96 -4.75 1.24
C VAL A 291 8.63 -4.90 2.62
N TRP A 292 9.48 -3.95 3.02
CA TRP A 292 10.08 -3.97 4.35
C TRP A 292 9.02 -3.92 5.45
N GLU A 293 8.04 -3.03 5.33
CA GLU A 293 6.96 -2.88 6.32
C GLU A 293 6.14 -4.16 6.45
N GLN A 294 5.69 -4.71 5.33
CA GLN A 294 4.89 -5.94 5.29
C GLN A 294 5.64 -7.12 5.94
N ASN A 295 6.93 -7.29 5.62
CA ASN A 295 7.76 -8.34 6.21
C ASN A 295 8.00 -8.10 7.70
N ALA A 296 8.30 -6.86 8.12
CA ALA A 296 8.53 -6.54 9.52
C ALA A 296 7.30 -6.80 10.40
N VAL A 297 6.09 -6.54 9.87
CA VAL A 297 4.84 -6.89 10.56
C VAL A 297 4.67 -8.40 10.65
N ALA A 298 4.85 -9.13 9.56
CA ALA A 298 4.70 -10.59 9.53
C ALA A 298 5.70 -11.29 10.47
N ASP A 299 6.97 -10.86 10.46
CA ASP A 299 8.02 -11.42 11.30
C ASP A 299 7.78 -11.17 12.81
N SER A 300 7.12 -10.06 13.16
CA SER A 300 6.85 -9.69 14.55
C SER A 300 5.46 -10.12 15.06
N GLU A 301 4.58 -10.63 14.22
CA GLU A 301 3.18 -10.91 14.59
C GLU A 301 3.05 -11.91 15.74
N ALA A 302 3.81 -13.01 15.69
CA ALA A 302 3.78 -14.03 16.75
C ALA A 302 4.27 -13.48 18.11
N GLU A 303 5.28 -12.62 18.12
CA GLU A 303 5.77 -11.96 19.34
C GLU A 303 4.75 -10.93 19.85
N MET A 304 4.08 -10.19 18.95
CA MET A 304 3.01 -9.27 19.31
C MET A 304 1.82 -10.00 19.95
N ILE A 305 1.39 -11.13 19.39
CA ILE A 305 0.32 -11.94 19.94
C ILE A 305 0.67 -12.43 21.34
N ALA A 306 1.89 -13.00 21.51
CA ALA A 306 2.34 -13.48 22.82
C ALA A 306 2.37 -12.36 23.87
N PHE A 307 2.88 -11.19 23.51
CA PHE A 307 2.86 -9.99 24.37
C PHE A 307 1.43 -9.60 24.76
N LEU A 308 0.50 -9.58 23.81
CA LEU A 308 -0.89 -9.20 24.06
C LEU A 308 -1.61 -10.20 24.99
N GLU A 309 -1.37 -11.52 24.80
CA GLU A 309 -1.90 -12.56 25.66
C GLU A 309 -1.38 -12.45 27.11
N GLU A 310 -0.06 -12.20 27.27
CA GLU A 310 0.55 -11.95 28.58
C GLU A 310 -0.03 -10.72 29.27
N ASN A 311 -0.51 -9.72 28.50
CA ASN A 311 -1.14 -8.51 29.00
C ASN A 311 -2.69 -8.57 29.01
N GLY A 312 -3.27 -9.77 28.92
CA GLY A 312 -4.68 -10.01 29.17
C GLY A 312 -5.59 -9.95 27.96
N THR A 313 -5.04 -9.86 26.75
CA THR A 313 -5.82 -9.99 25.53
C THR A 313 -6.19 -11.46 25.29
N SER A 314 -7.45 -11.72 24.95
CA SER A 314 -7.96 -13.05 24.59
C SER A 314 -8.31 -13.09 23.12
N TYR A 315 -7.75 -14.04 22.38
CA TYR A 315 -8.11 -14.34 21.01
C TYR A 315 -9.23 -15.39 20.98
N ASN A 316 -10.31 -15.08 20.30
CA ASN A 316 -11.52 -15.90 20.28
C ASN A 316 -11.82 -16.41 18.88
N ASP A 317 -11.95 -17.72 18.72
CA ASP A 317 -12.50 -18.32 17.51
C ASP A 317 -13.95 -17.87 17.31
N VAL A 318 -14.32 -17.67 16.05
CA VAL A 318 -15.63 -17.17 15.63
C VAL A 318 -16.30 -18.11 14.65
N ASP A 319 -17.62 -17.98 14.50
CA ASP A 319 -18.37 -18.57 13.40
C ASP A 319 -18.06 -17.78 12.11
N LEU A 320 -16.95 -18.15 11.44
CA LEU A 320 -16.44 -17.44 10.27
C LEU A 320 -17.44 -17.47 9.11
N ASP A 321 -18.21 -18.56 8.96
CA ASP A 321 -19.24 -18.65 7.92
C ASP A 321 -20.35 -17.62 8.15
N ALA A 322 -20.77 -17.46 9.42
CA ALA A 322 -21.76 -16.43 9.77
C ALA A 322 -21.23 -15.00 9.52
N PHE A 323 -19.96 -14.73 9.86
CA PHE A 323 -19.35 -13.43 9.58
C PHE A 323 -19.21 -13.19 8.08
N THR A 324 -18.80 -14.20 7.30
CA THR A 324 -18.71 -14.11 5.84
C THR A 324 -20.07 -13.80 5.22
N ALA A 325 -21.10 -14.53 5.63
CA ALA A 325 -22.48 -14.30 5.16
C ALA A 325 -22.98 -12.88 5.52
N ALA A 326 -22.64 -12.37 6.69
CA ALA A 326 -23.00 -11.01 7.11
C ALA A 326 -22.30 -9.92 6.27
N CYS A 327 -21.12 -10.21 5.72
CA CYS A 327 -20.38 -9.28 4.86
C CYS A 327 -20.89 -9.21 3.41
N GLU A 328 -21.62 -10.22 2.92
CA GLU A 328 -22.08 -10.28 1.52
C GLU A 328 -22.82 -9.00 1.04
N PRO A 329 -23.74 -8.39 1.82
CA PRO A 329 -24.45 -7.18 1.40
C PRO A 329 -23.54 -5.95 1.22
N VAL A 330 -22.32 -5.97 1.75
CA VAL A 330 -21.38 -4.85 1.59
C VAL A 330 -21.02 -4.63 0.14
N TYR A 331 -20.89 -5.71 -0.65
CA TYR A 331 -20.51 -5.59 -2.06
C TYR A 331 -21.59 -4.95 -2.92
N ASP A 332 -22.87 -5.30 -2.68
CA ASP A 332 -23.98 -4.65 -3.37
C ASP A 332 -24.03 -3.17 -3.00
N TRP A 333 -23.80 -2.84 -1.73
CA TRP A 333 -23.72 -1.45 -1.27
C TRP A 333 -22.54 -0.69 -1.91
N ILE A 334 -21.35 -1.30 -2.08
CA ILE A 334 -20.21 -0.67 -2.78
C ILE A 334 -20.61 -0.29 -4.21
N VAL A 335 -21.24 -1.21 -4.94
CA VAL A 335 -21.70 -0.98 -6.32
C VAL A 335 -22.72 0.16 -6.36
N GLU A 336 -23.68 0.19 -5.44
CA GLU A 336 -24.71 1.22 -5.39
C GLU A 336 -24.13 2.58 -4.97
N GLN A 337 -23.31 2.60 -3.92
CA GLN A 337 -22.77 3.82 -3.32
C GLN A 337 -21.75 4.52 -4.24
N TYR A 338 -20.78 3.75 -4.74
CA TYR A 338 -19.62 4.28 -5.46
C TYR A 338 -19.71 4.10 -6.98
N LYS A 339 -20.77 3.46 -7.48
CA LYS A 339 -20.92 3.13 -8.92
C LYS A 339 -19.77 2.26 -9.44
N ALA A 340 -19.26 1.37 -8.59
CA ALA A 340 -18.22 0.41 -8.96
C ALA A 340 -18.72 -0.60 -10.02
N ASP A 341 -17.79 -1.21 -10.78
CA ASP A 341 -18.13 -2.29 -11.72
C ASP A 341 -18.73 -3.48 -10.94
N PRO A 342 -20.01 -3.84 -11.17
CA PRO A 342 -20.63 -4.97 -10.48
C PRO A 342 -19.97 -6.33 -10.77
N ALA A 343 -19.19 -6.42 -11.87
CA ALA A 343 -18.46 -7.64 -12.22
C ALA A 343 -17.07 -7.71 -11.56
N LEU A 344 -16.57 -6.60 -10.98
CA LEU A 344 -15.20 -6.52 -10.48
C LEU A 344 -14.93 -7.54 -9.39
N ARG A 345 -15.82 -7.67 -8.39
CA ARG A 345 -15.65 -8.68 -7.32
C ARG A 345 -15.42 -10.08 -7.88
N GLY A 346 -16.21 -10.48 -8.88
CA GLY A 346 -16.06 -11.80 -9.52
C GLY A 346 -14.71 -11.99 -10.19
N LYS A 347 -14.19 -10.92 -10.83
CA LYS A 347 -12.85 -10.93 -11.45
C LYS A 347 -11.75 -11.08 -10.40
N LEU A 348 -11.84 -10.34 -9.28
CA LEU A 348 -10.86 -10.39 -8.18
C LEU A 348 -10.88 -11.76 -7.49
N VAL A 349 -12.05 -12.32 -7.22
CA VAL A 349 -12.18 -13.69 -6.67
C VAL A 349 -11.53 -14.71 -7.59
N SER A 350 -11.66 -14.56 -8.91
CA SER A 350 -11.02 -15.45 -9.88
C SER A 350 -9.50 -15.35 -9.82
N LEU A 351 -8.93 -14.16 -9.69
CA LEU A 351 -7.48 -13.96 -9.50
C LEU A 351 -6.98 -14.61 -8.22
N VAL A 352 -7.70 -14.42 -7.10
CA VAL A 352 -7.35 -15.06 -5.81
C VAL A 352 -7.39 -16.59 -5.94
N GLN A 353 -8.40 -17.16 -6.64
CA GLN A 353 -8.49 -18.60 -6.87
C GLN A 353 -7.36 -19.10 -7.78
N GLU A 354 -6.99 -18.33 -8.80
CA GLU A 354 -5.84 -18.64 -9.67
C GLU A 354 -4.54 -18.67 -8.84
N TYR A 355 -4.31 -17.67 -8.01
CA TYR A 355 -3.16 -17.64 -7.10
C TYR A 355 -3.10 -18.91 -6.22
N ARG A 356 -4.21 -19.26 -5.56
CA ARG A 356 -4.32 -20.46 -4.71
C ARG A 356 -4.07 -21.75 -5.46
N ALA A 357 -4.56 -21.85 -6.69
CA ALA A 357 -4.36 -23.04 -7.53
C ALA A 357 -2.89 -23.23 -7.96
N ASN A 358 -2.14 -22.14 -8.07
CA ASN A 358 -0.75 -22.15 -8.53
C ASN A 358 0.28 -22.27 -7.37
N ASN A 359 -0.12 -21.95 -6.14
CA ASN A 359 0.80 -21.84 -4.98
C ASN A 359 0.34 -22.65 -3.75
N GLY A 360 -0.79 -23.36 -3.82
CA GLY A 360 -1.39 -24.15 -2.74
C GLY A 360 -1.11 -25.67 -2.79
#